data_c60d8c3f607025f8db1ce27d777392ce
#
_entry.id   c60d8c3f607025f8db1ce27d777392ce
#
_cell.length_a   1.000
_cell.length_b   1.000
_cell.length_c   1.000
_cell.angle_alpha   90.00
_cell.angle_beta   90.00
_cell.angle_gamma   90.00
#
_symmetry.space_group_name_H-M   'P 1'
#
loop_
_entity.id
_entity.type
_entity.pdbx_description
1 polymer ?
#
loop_
_entity_poly.entity_id
_entity_poly.type
_entity_poly.pdbx_seq_one_letter_code
_entity_poly.pdbx_strand_id
1 'polypeptide(L)'
;HLKTYQSEDYYIHDKQFVIEGPLTYEDLKALTFDAHLTAFRDAEDQYEALLEITTLPEGRIYVARQDELIVGYVTFHYPDEIERWSTGNLPYLIELGAIEVSINFRQLHLAEKLIQLSLSTPEFEDYIVITTEYYWHWDLKNSKLDVFDYKKLM
;
A
#
# COMPACT_ATOMS: atom_id res chain seq x y z
N HIS A 1 -14.16 12.22 -6.59
CA HIS A 1 -12.75 12.02 -6.27
C HIS A 1 -11.93 11.72 -7.53
N LEU A 2 -10.99 12.59 -7.84
CA LEU A 2 -10.10 12.39 -8.96
C LEU A 2 -9.06 11.31 -8.64
N LYS A 3 -8.86 10.40 -9.61
CA LYS A 3 -7.85 9.33 -9.51
C LYS A 3 -7.00 9.35 -10.77
N THR A 4 -5.79 9.90 -10.66
CA THR A 4 -4.86 10.00 -11.78
C THR A 4 -3.94 8.78 -11.81
N TYR A 5 -4.13 7.91 -12.79
CA TYR A 5 -3.30 6.71 -12.98
C TYR A 5 -1.89 7.09 -13.38
N GLN A 6 -0.92 6.43 -12.76
CA GLN A 6 0.50 6.55 -13.07
C GLN A 6 1.13 5.16 -13.12
N SER A 7 2.18 5.03 -13.91
CA SER A 7 2.92 3.78 -14.08
C SER A 7 4.40 4.07 -14.27
N GLU A 8 5.24 3.26 -13.67
CA GLU A 8 6.70 3.32 -13.80
C GLU A 8 7.26 1.92 -13.96
N ASP A 9 8.12 1.73 -14.97
CA ASP A 9 8.93 0.53 -15.10
C ASP A 9 10.14 0.65 -14.17
N TYR A 10 10.43 -0.41 -13.42
CA TYR A 10 11.51 -0.43 -12.46
C TYR A 10 12.39 -1.66 -12.65
N TYR A 11 13.67 -1.42 -12.86
CA TYR A 11 14.67 -2.46 -13.12
C TYR A 11 15.66 -2.52 -11.97
N ILE A 12 15.83 -3.69 -11.38
CA ILE A 12 16.81 -3.92 -10.31
C ILE A 12 17.27 -5.39 -10.34
N HIS A 13 18.58 -5.62 -10.24
CA HIS A 13 19.19 -6.96 -10.20
C HIS A 13 18.67 -7.89 -11.32
N ASP A 14 18.63 -7.39 -12.56
CA ASP A 14 18.13 -8.11 -13.74
C ASP A 14 16.65 -8.49 -13.68
N LYS A 15 15.92 -7.91 -12.74
CA LYS A 15 14.46 -8.08 -12.62
C LYS A 15 13.75 -6.83 -13.09
N GLN A 16 12.58 -7.03 -13.69
CA GLN A 16 11.73 -5.95 -14.14
C GLN A 16 10.42 -5.97 -13.37
N PHE A 17 10.04 -4.81 -12.86
CA PHE A 17 8.76 -4.59 -12.17
C PHE A 17 8.01 -3.45 -12.83
N VAL A 18 6.70 -3.44 -12.64
CA VAL A 18 5.85 -2.29 -12.93
C VAL A 18 5.27 -1.82 -11.61
N ILE A 19 5.43 -0.53 -11.33
CA ILE A 19 4.81 0.13 -10.17
C ILE A 19 3.70 0.99 -10.75
N GLU A 20 2.45 0.74 -10.35
CA GLU A 20 1.32 1.42 -10.99
C GLU A 20 0.13 1.60 -10.06
N GLY A 21 -0.70 2.58 -10.39
CA GLY A 21 -1.96 2.86 -9.72
C GLY A 21 -2.39 4.31 -9.86
N PRO A 22 -3.55 4.66 -9.29
CA PRO A 22 -4.48 3.74 -8.63
C PRO A 22 -5.17 2.82 -9.64
N LEU A 23 -5.31 1.54 -9.29
CA LEU A 23 -5.94 0.55 -10.15
C LEU A 23 -7.47 0.59 -10.02
N THR A 24 -8.16 0.32 -11.12
CA THR A 24 -9.59 0.02 -11.11
C THR A 24 -9.83 -1.40 -10.60
N TYR A 25 -11.08 -1.71 -10.27
CA TYR A 25 -11.49 -3.07 -9.89
C TYR A 25 -11.09 -4.09 -10.98
N GLU A 26 -11.39 -3.77 -12.24
CA GLU A 26 -11.12 -4.65 -13.38
C GLU A 26 -9.62 -4.86 -13.59
N ASP A 27 -8.82 -3.79 -13.48
CA ASP A 27 -7.38 -3.88 -13.65
C ASP A 27 -6.74 -4.74 -12.54
N LEU A 28 -7.18 -4.56 -11.29
CA LEU A 28 -6.70 -5.36 -10.17
C LEU A 28 -7.13 -6.82 -10.30
N LYS A 29 -8.37 -7.05 -10.73
CA LYS A 29 -8.94 -8.40 -10.91
C LYS A 29 -8.21 -9.21 -11.97
N ALA A 30 -7.61 -8.56 -12.96
CA ALA A 30 -6.83 -9.20 -14.02
C ALA A 30 -5.45 -9.68 -13.56
N LEU A 31 -5.00 -9.26 -12.39
CA LEU A 31 -3.69 -9.61 -11.83
C LEU A 31 -3.80 -10.75 -10.82
N THR A 32 -2.69 -11.47 -10.63
CA THR A 32 -2.55 -12.53 -9.62
C THR A 32 -1.90 -11.95 -8.37
N PHE A 33 -2.33 -12.40 -7.20
CA PHE A 33 -1.83 -11.93 -5.91
C PHE A 33 -0.85 -12.96 -5.32
N ASP A 34 0.37 -12.54 -4.96
CA ASP A 34 1.38 -13.44 -4.40
C ASP A 34 0.88 -14.06 -3.08
N ALA A 35 1.03 -15.38 -2.95
CA ALA A 35 0.55 -16.12 -1.78
C ALA A 35 1.26 -15.75 -0.48
N HIS A 36 2.40 -15.09 -0.54
CA HIS A 36 3.17 -14.64 0.61
C HIS A 36 2.82 -13.23 1.09
N LEU A 37 1.81 -12.59 0.49
CA LEU A 37 1.25 -11.32 0.96
C LEU A 37 0.25 -11.60 2.08
N THR A 38 0.76 -11.91 3.26
CA THR A 38 -0.01 -12.42 4.40
C THR A 38 0.21 -11.62 5.69
N ALA A 39 0.80 -10.44 5.62
CA ALA A 39 1.16 -9.65 6.82
C ALA A 39 -0.06 -9.23 7.66
N PHE A 40 -1.20 -8.97 7.01
CA PHE A 40 -2.41 -8.48 7.68
C PHE A 40 -3.49 -9.54 7.84
N ARG A 41 -3.63 -10.43 6.86
CA ARG A 41 -4.58 -11.54 6.82
C ARG A 41 -4.15 -12.53 5.74
N ASP A 42 -4.87 -13.64 5.58
CA ASP A 42 -4.62 -14.59 4.50
C ASP A 42 -4.64 -13.87 3.14
N ALA A 43 -3.80 -14.33 2.21
CA ALA A 43 -3.62 -13.65 0.92
C ALA A 43 -4.95 -13.50 0.14
N GLU A 44 -5.80 -14.52 0.13
CA GLU A 44 -7.11 -14.45 -0.52
C GLU A 44 -7.99 -13.37 0.09
N ASP A 45 -8.07 -13.32 1.42
CA ASP A 45 -8.87 -12.33 2.14
C ASP A 45 -8.32 -10.91 1.93
N GLN A 46 -7.00 -10.78 1.90
CA GLN A 46 -6.36 -9.48 1.63
C GLN A 46 -6.64 -9.02 0.20
N TYR A 47 -6.55 -9.92 -0.76
CA TYR A 47 -6.86 -9.61 -2.15
C TYR A 47 -8.31 -9.13 -2.32
N GLU A 48 -9.27 -9.81 -1.69
CA GLU A 48 -10.67 -9.39 -1.69
C GLU A 48 -10.86 -8.01 -1.04
N ALA A 49 -10.15 -7.75 0.06
CA ALA A 49 -10.18 -6.44 0.71
C ALA A 49 -9.66 -5.32 -0.20
N LEU A 50 -8.57 -5.57 -0.95
CA LEU A 50 -8.05 -4.61 -1.92
C LEU A 50 -9.07 -4.33 -3.04
N LEU A 51 -9.74 -5.38 -3.54
CA LEU A 51 -10.77 -5.23 -4.56
C LEU A 51 -11.93 -4.33 -4.05
N GLU A 52 -12.34 -4.51 -2.80
CA GLU A 52 -13.36 -3.66 -2.19
C GLU A 52 -12.92 -2.19 -2.12
N ILE A 53 -11.67 -1.93 -1.74
CA ILE A 53 -11.13 -0.57 -1.66
C ILE A 53 -11.17 0.12 -3.03
N THR A 54 -10.93 -0.59 -4.13
CA THR A 54 -11.00 0.00 -5.47
C THR A 54 -12.38 0.55 -5.81
N THR A 55 -13.43 0.03 -5.18
CA THR A 55 -14.83 0.47 -5.44
C THR A 55 -15.21 1.72 -4.65
N LEU A 56 -14.41 2.11 -3.65
CA LEU A 56 -14.66 3.31 -2.86
C LEU A 56 -14.25 4.56 -3.64
N PRO A 57 -15.03 5.64 -3.60
CA PRO A 57 -14.69 6.89 -4.30
C PRO A 57 -13.29 7.42 -3.91
N GLU A 58 -12.95 7.34 -2.63
CA GLU A 58 -11.67 7.80 -2.07
C GLU A 58 -10.58 6.72 -2.09
N GLY A 59 -10.97 5.45 -2.26
CA GLY A 59 -10.04 4.32 -2.20
C GLY A 59 -9.04 4.32 -3.34
N ARG A 60 -7.76 4.05 -3.02
CA ARG A 60 -6.70 3.95 -4.03
C ARG A 60 -5.78 2.78 -3.70
N ILE A 61 -5.55 1.95 -4.70
CA ILE A 61 -4.63 0.81 -4.62
C ILE A 61 -3.52 1.01 -5.64
N TYR A 62 -2.30 1.00 -5.17
CA TYR A 62 -1.10 0.98 -6.02
C TYR A 62 -0.41 -0.37 -5.82
N VAL A 63 0.14 -0.93 -6.89
CA VAL A 63 0.80 -2.23 -6.84
C VAL A 63 2.21 -2.17 -7.41
N ALA A 64 3.07 -3.06 -6.92
CA ALA A 64 4.30 -3.47 -7.57
C ALA A 64 4.08 -4.88 -8.09
N ARG A 65 4.28 -5.09 -9.39
CA ARG A 65 4.09 -6.39 -10.00
C ARG A 65 5.26 -6.81 -10.85
N GLN A 66 5.51 -8.10 -10.88
CA GLN A 66 6.41 -8.74 -11.84
C GLN A 66 5.52 -9.53 -12.81
N ASP A 67 5.54 -9.14 -14.07
CA ASP A 67 4.54 -9.60 -15.04
C ASP A 67 3.13 -9.37 -14.49
N GLU A 68 2.31 -10.40 -14.38
CA GLU A 68 0.94 -10.31 -13.84
C GLU A 68 0.84 -10.60 -12.35
N LEU A 69 1.96 -10.88 -11.67
CA LEU A 69 1.99 -11.21 -10.24
C LEU A 69 2.22 -9.98 -9.40
N ILE A 70 1.23 -9.64 -8.57
CA ILE A 70 1.36 -8.59 -7.56
C ILE A 70 2.27 -9.10 -6.45
N VAL A 71 3.39 -8.41 -6.23
CA VAL A 71 4.38 -8.76 -5.20
C VAL A 71 4.46 -7.72 -4.08
N GLY A 72 3.78 -6.60 -4.24
CA GLY A 72 3.66 -5.56 -3.24
C GLY A 72 2.50 -4.63 -3.55
N TYR A 73 2.01 -3.93 -2.54
CA TYR A 73 0.91 -2.98 -2.69
C TYR A 73 0.93 -1.93 -1.58
N VAL A 74 0.22 -0.84 -1.84
CA VAL A 74 -0.10 0.19 -0.84
C VAL A 74 -1.55 0.60 -1.02
N THR A 75 -2.25 0.82 0.10
CA THR A 75 -3.67 1.20 0.10
C THR A 75 -3.87 2.58 0.70
N PHE A 76 -4.79 3.34 0.13
CA PHE A 76 -5.26 4.60 0.68
C PHE A 76 -6.78 4.60 0.72
N HIS A 77 -7.33 5.04 1.84
CA HIS A 77 -8.79 5.17 2.05
C HIS A 77 -9.06 6.19 3.15
N TYR A 78 -10.31 6.54 3.37
CA TYR A 78 -10.67 7.36 4.52
C TYR A 78 -10.40 6.58 5.81
N PRO A 79 -9.99 7.28 6.91
CA PRO A 79 -9.87 6.65 8.22
C PRO A 79 -11.17 5.97 8.64
N ASP A 80 -11.06 4.84 9.33
CA ASP A 80 -12.20 4.14 9.90
C ASP A 80 -12.97 5.05 10.86
N GLU A 81 -14.30 4.92 10.92
CA GLU A 81 -15.16 5.73 11.79
C GLU A 81 -14.78 5.63 13.27
N ILE A 82 -14.22 4.51 13.69
CA ILE A 82 -13.73 4.33 15.08
C ILE A 82 -12.38 4.98 15.34
N GLU A 83 -11.67 5.40 14.29
CA GLU A 83 -10.40 6.10 14.48
C GLU A 83 -10.65 7.55 14.88
N ARG A 84 -9.87 8.04 15.85
CA ARG A 84 -10.06 9.39 16.38
C ARG A 84 -9.94 10.49 15.33
N TRP A 85 -9.28 10.20 14.20
CA TRP A 85 -9.08 11.14 13.10
C TRP A 85 -10.36 11.35 12.29
N SER A 86 -11.32 10.41 12.35
CA SER A 86 -12.58 10.54 11.62
C SER A 86 -13.56 11.50 12.30
N THR A 87 -13.37 11.81 13.59
CA THR A 87 -14.29 12.69 14.34
C THR A 87 -14.34 14.11 13.83
N GLY A 88 -13.32 14.58 13.12
CA GLY A 88 -13.29 15.90 12.51
C GLY A 88 -14.03 16.00 11.17
N ASN A 89 -14.46 14.88 10.60
CA ASN A 89 -15.11 14.80 9.28
C ASN A 89 -14.36 15.62 8.21
N LEU A 90 -13.04 15.43 8.14
CA LEU A 90 -12.16 16.17 7.24
C LEU A 90 -12.12 15.48 5.86
N PRO A 91 -12.69 16.09 4.80
CA PRO A 91 -12.78 15.46 3.48
C PRO A 91 -11.42 15.30 2.78
N TYR A 92 -10.41 15.99 3.27
CA TYR A 92 -9.04 15.96 2.71
C TYR A 92 -8.08 15.12 3.54
N LEU A 93 -8.59 14.33 4.48
CA LEU A 93 -7.80 13.41 5.28
C LEU A 93 -7.89 12.01 4.69
N ILE A 94 -6.77 11.43 4.31
CA ILE A 94 -6.72 10.07 3.78
C ILE A 94 -5.70 9.26 4.57
N GLU A 95 -6.01 8.01 4.81
CA GLU A 95 -5.13 7.10 5.53
C GLU A 95 -4.38 6.17 4.57
N LEU A 96 -3.06 6.08 4.73
CA LEU A 96 -2.29 4.96 4.21
C LEU A 96 -2.61 3.76 5.13
N GLY A 97 -3.50 2.88 4.65
CA GLY A 97 -4.04 1.81 5.48
C GLY A 97 -3.13 0.61 5.60
N ALA A 98 -2.45 0.24 4.53
CA ALA A 98 -1.54 -0.89 4.50
C ALA A 98 -0.48 -0.71 3.43
N ILE A 99 0.71 -1.22 3.72
CA ILE A 99 1.78 -1.39 2.74
C ILE A 99 2.46 -2.72 3.03
N GLU A 100 2.69 -3.51 1.99
CA GLU A 100 3.28 -4.83 2.13
C GLU A 100 4.07 -5.19 0.88
N VAL A 101 5.20 -5.89 1.07
CA VAL A 101 5.99 -6.50 0.01
C VAL A 101 6.19 -7.97 0.36
N SER A 102 5.96 -8.85 -0.62
CA SER A 102 6.17 -10.30 -0.46
C SER A 102 7.59 -10.59 0.01
N ILE A 103 7.72 -11.56 0.93
CA ILE A 103 9.01 -11.93 1.53
C ILE A 103 10.06 -12.31 0.49
N ASN A 104 9.65 -12.89 -0.65
CA ASN A 104 10.55 -13.29 -1.73
C ASN A 104 11.05 -12.11 -2.57
N PHE A 105 10.50 -10.92 -2.36
CA PHE A 105 10.79 -9.72 -3.15
C PHE A 105 11.26 -8.55 -2.27
N ARG A 106 11.66 -8.82 -1.04
CA ARG A 106 12.23 -7.82 -0.13
C ARG A 106 13.63 -7.42 -0.57
N GLN A 107 14.13 -6.29 -0.05
CA GLN A 107 15.45 -5.71 -0.36
C GLN A 107 15.61 -5.30 -1.83
N LEU A 108 14.51 -5.09 -2.54
CA LEU A 108 14.48 -4.58 -3.90
C LEU A 108 13.94 -3.15 -3.98
N HIS A 109 13.76 -2.48 -2.84
CA HIS A 109 13.24 -1.12 -2.71
C HIS A 109 11.82 -0.93 -3.27
N LEU A 110 11.01 -2.00 -3.32
CA LEU A 110 9.65 -1.93 -3.87
C LEU A 110 8.70 -1.09 -3.00
N ALA A 111 8.80 -1.20 -1.67
CA ALA A 111 8.00 -0.39 -0.77
C ALA A 111 8.29 1.10 -0.96
N GLU A 112 9.55 1.47 -1.09
CA GLU A 112 9.99 2.83 -1.36
C GLU A 112 9.43 3.35 -2.69
N LYS A 113 9.48 2.52 -3.74
CA LYS A 113 8.91 2.85 -5.05
C LYS A 113 7.40 3.03 -5.01
N LEU A 114 6.70 2.18 -4.27
CA LEU A 114 5.25 2.31 -4.08
C LEU A 114 4.88 3.63 -3.40
N ILE A 115 5.60 4.01 -2.36
CA ILE A 115 5.38 5.27 -1.66
C ILE A 115 5.70 6.45 -2.57
N GLN A 116 6.83 6.43 -3.27
CA GLN A 116 7.22 7.52 -4.17
C GLN A 116 6.18 7.73 -5.28
N LEU A 117 5.75 6.65 -5.95
CA LEU A 117 4.77 6.76 -7.03
C LEU A 117 3.42 7.25 -6.50
N SER A 118 2.92 6.66 -5.42
CA SER A 118 1.61 7.00 -4.88
C SER A 118 1.54 8.44 -4.40
N LEU A 119 2.55 8.91 -3.67
CA LEU A 119 2.58 10.28 -3.16
C LEU A 119 2.88 11.31 -4.24
N SER A 120 3.36 10.91 -5.41
CA SER A 120 3.52 11.81 -6.56
C SER A 120 2.22 12.09 -7.30
N THR A 121 1.13 11.43 -6.91
CA THR A 121 -0.20 11.65 -7.47
C THR A 121 -0.63 13.10 -7.23
N PRO A 122 -0.97 13.88 -8.29
CA PRO A 122 -1.22 15.32 -8.16
C PRO A 122 -2.30 15.67 -7.14
N GLU A 123 -3.39 14.91 -7.08
CA GLU A 123 -4.50 15.16 -6.16
C GLU A 123 -4.12 15.01 -4.69
N PHE A 124 -3.01 14.32 -4.37
CA PHE A 124 -2.54 14.20 -2.98
C PHE A 124 -1.92 15.48 -2.42
N GLU A 125 -1.61 16.44 -3.26
CA GLU A 125 -1.19 17.76 -2.79
C GLU A 125 -2.25 18.44 -1.93
N ASP A 126 -3.52 18.13 -2.19
CA ASP A 126 -4.66 18.67 -1.45
C ASP A 126 -5.09 17.81 -0.26
N TYR A 127 -4.41 16.68 -0.02
CA TYR A 127 -4.75 15.75 1.06
C TYR A 127 -3.73 15.78 2.19
N ILE A 128 -4.23 15.57 3.40
CA ILE A 128 -3.40 15.22 4.56
C ILE A 128 -3.35 13.70 4.61
N VAL A 129 -2.17 13.14 4.41
CA VAL A 129 -1.97 11.68 4.46
C VAL A 129 -1.52 11.32 5.87
N ILE A 130 -2.27 10.42 6.51
CA ILE A 130 -1.90 9.89 7.83
C ILE A 130 -1.63 8.39 7.73
N THR A 131 -0.89 7.88 8.68
CA THR A 131 -0.72 6.44 8.88
C THR A 131 -0.91 6.14 10.35
N THR A 132 -1.60 5.03 10.63
CA THR A 132 -1.79 4.55 11.98
C THR A 132 -0.97 3.28 12.15
N GLU A 133 -0.08 3.29 13.12
CA GLU A 133 0.76 2.14 13.41
C GLU A 133 0.43 1.59 14.80
N TYR A 134 0.25 0.29 14.84
CA TYR A 134 0.08 -0.43 16.09
C TYR A 134 1.37 -1.18 16.40
N TYR A 135 1.96 -0.93 17.57
CA TYR A 135 3.26 -1.51 17.96
C TYR A 135 3.29 -3.04 17.90
N TRP A 136 2.16 -3.71 18.04
CA TRP A 136 2.07 -5.17 17.93
C TRP A 136 2.23 -5.69 16.49
N HIS A 137 2.17 -4.82 15.48
CA HIS A 137 2.49 -5.17 14.11
C HIS A 137 3.98 -5.04 13.80
N TRP A 138 4.77 -4.49 14.73
CA TRP A 138 6.19 -4.30 14.52
C TRP A 138 6.93 -5.63 14.62
N ASP A 139 7.80 -5.90 13.67
CA ASP A 139 8.60 -7.12 13.63
C ASP A 139 9.88 -6.97 14.47
N LEU A 140 9.72 -6.73 15.76
CA LEU A 140 10.84 -6.52 16.68
C LEU A 140 11.74 -7.76 16.79
N LYS A 141 11.13 -8.96 16.74
CA LYS A 141 11.83 -10.22 16.88
C LYS A 141 12.81 -10.47 15.74
N ASN A 142 12.35 -10.27 14.49
CA ASN A 142 13.18 -10.52 13.31
C ASN A 142 14.08 -9.33 12.97
N SER A 143 13.66 -8.12 13.29
CA SER A 143 14.46 -6.91 13.07
C SER A 143 15.63 -6.78 14.03
N LYS A 144 15.58 -7.48 15.17
CA LYS A 144 16.58 -7.38 16.26
C LYS A 144 16.72 -5.96 16.82
N LEU A 145 15.69 -5.15 16.65
CA LEU A 145 15.64 -3.77 17.15
C LEU A 145 14.72 -3.73 18.38
N ASP A 146 15.00 -2.82 19.30
CA ASP A 146 14.05 -2.51 20.36
C ASP A 146 12.94 -1.59 19.82
N VAL A 147 11.91 -1.36 20.64
CA VAL A 147 10.77 -0.51 20.24
C VAL A 147 11.21 0.89 19.81
N PHE A 148 12.19 1.44 20.49
CA PHE A 148 12.67 2.80 20.23
C PHE A 148 13.43 2.89 18.90
N ASP A 149 14.30 1.92 18.64
CA ASP A 149 15.07 1.87 17.40
C ASP A 149 14.21 1.54 16.20
N TYR A 150 13.23 0.65 16.34
CA TYR A 150 12.28 0.32 15.30
C TYR A 150 11.46 1.57 14.88
N LYS A 151 11.06 2.35 15.87
CA LYS A 151 10.30 3.59 15.64
C LYS A 151 11.07 4.63 14.82
N LYS A 152 12.40 4.63 14.89
CA LYS A 152 13.24 5.52 14.09
C LYS A 152 13.33 5.12 12.63
N LEU A 153 13.11 3.84 12.31
CA LEU A 153 13.12 3.33 10.94
C LEU A 153 11.83 3.65 10.19
N MET A 154 10.74 3.79 10.92
CA MET A 154 9.42 4.09 10.37
C MET A 154 9.26 5.58 10.11
#